data_6149aacaca9057470caa530547eefe37
#
_entry.id   6149aacaca9057470caa530547eefe37
#
_cell.length_a   1.000
_cell.length_b   1.000
_cell.length_c   1.000
_cell.angle_alpha   90.00
_cell.angle_beta   90.00
_cell.angle_gamma   90.00
#
_symmetry.space_group_name_H-M   'P 1'
#
loop_
_entity.id
_entity.type
_entity.pdbx_description
1 polymer ?
#
loop_
_entity_poly.entity_id
_entity_poly.type
_entity_poly.pdbx_seq_one_letter_code
_entity_poly.pdbx_strand_id
1 'polypeptide(L)'
;REVVVERERKSVGVERTFSQNIATYDECWQVIEEKLYPELEKRLERASPDKSIIKQGIKVKFADFQLTTIEHIHPQLELEDFKILLRDILKRQNGREIRLLGLNVMLKPEDQARQLSFF
;
A
#
# COMPACT_ATOMS: atom_id res chain seq x y z
N ARG A 1 -25.72 -15.31 -3.39
CA ARG A 1 -25.26 -15.14 -3.36
C ARG A 1 -24.41 -14.74 -3.57
N GLU A 2 -24.20 -14.51 -3.55
CA GLU A 2 -23.41 -14.14 -3.65
C GLU A 2 -22.55 -13.92 -3.39
N VAL A 3 -22.53 -13.92 -3.10
CA VAL A 3 -21.72 -13.64 -2.71
C VAL A 3 -20.68 -13.72 -2.94
N VAL A 4 -20.57 -13.97 -2.91
CA VAL A 4 -19.67 -14.18 -3.04
C VAL A 4 -18.73 -13.77 -3.35
N VAL A 5 -18.54 -13.48 -3.61
CA VAL A 5 -17.73 -13.24 -3.93
C VAL A 5 -16.80 -12.56 -3.55
N GLU A 6 -16.76 -12.00 -3.13
CA GLU A 6 -15.97 -11.36 -2.76
C GLU A 6 -15.02 -11.57 -2.21
N ARG A 7 -15.04 -11.95 -1.72
CA ARG A 7 -14.18 -12.29 -1.00
C ARG A 7 -12.91 -12.46 -1.37
N GLU A 8 -12.72 -12.61 -2.33
CA GLU A 8 -11.54 -13.00 -2.69
C GLU A 8 -10.47 -12.10 -2.70
N ARG A 9 -10.61 -10.84 -2.62
CA ARG A 9 -9.52 -9.92 -2.71
C ARG A 9 -9.14 -9.43 -1.35
N LYS A 10 -8.12 -9.99 -0.79
CA LYS A 10 -7.60 -9.51 0.48
C LYS A 10 -6.57 -8.43 0.24
N SER A 11 -6.50 -7.49 1.15
CA SER A 11 -5.49 -6.46 1.11
C SER A 11 -4.81 -6.36 2.46
N VAL A 12 -3.58 -5.88 2.43
CA VAL A 12 -2.79 -5.64 3.64
C VAL A 12 -2.28 -4.22 3.57
N GLY A 13 -2.39 -3.49 4.65
CA GLY A 13 -1.96 -2.12 4.65
C GLY A 13 -1.39 -1.69 5.98
N VAL A 14 -0.57 -0.65 5.94
CA VAL A 14 -0.03 -0.02 7.13
C VAL A 14 -0.12 1.47 6.92
N GLU A 15 -0.31 2.22 7.99
CA GLU A 15 -0.35 3.67 7.86
C GLU A 15 0.08 4.30 9.15
N ARG A 16 0.50 5.57 9.06
CA ARG A 16 0.95 6.32 10.20
C ARG A 16 0.47 7.76 10.09
N THR A 17 -0.17 8.23 11.14
CA THR A 17 -0.57 9.63 11.24
C THR A 17 0.51 10.35 12.02
N PHE A 18 0.86 11.55 11.56
CA PHE A 18 1.97 12.29 12.17
C PHE A 18 1.46 13.29 13.19
N SER A 19 2.16 13.40 14.31
CA SER A 19 1.86 14.42 15.29
C SER A 19 2.27 15.79 14.78
N GLN A 20 3.32 15.83 13.96
CA GLN A 20 3.72 17.02 13.25
C GLN A 20 3.73 16.69 11.77
N ASN A 21 3.02 17.48 10.99
CA ASN A 21 2.92 17.23 9.56
C ASN A 21 4.29 17.30 8.90
N ILE A 22 4.46 16.52 7.84
CA ILE A 22 5.69 16.56 7.06
C ILE A 22 5.36 17.04 5.66
N ALA A 23 6.37 17.45 4.90
CA ALA A 23 6.11 18.11 3.63
C ALA A 23 7.02 17.68 2.49
N THR A 24 8.13 17.01 2.76
CA THR A 24 9.11 16.74 1.72
C THR A 24 9.17 15.28 1.36
N TYR A 25 9.67 15.03 0.15
CA TYR A 25 9.90 13.65 -0.30
C TYR A 25 10.81 12.90 0.67
N ASP A 26 11.89 13.53 1.09
CA ASP A 26 12.85 12.86 1.96
C ASP A 26 12.23 12.45 3.29
N GLU A 27 11.42 13.33 3.87
CA GLU A 27 10.75 12.99 5.11
C GLU A 27 9.80 11.82 4.93
N CYS A 28 9.03 11.84 3.85
CA CYS A 28 8.11 10.76 3.57
C CYS A 28 8.86 9.46 3.31
N TRP A 29 9.93 9.52 2.53
CA TRP A 29 10.67 8.32 2.19
C TRP A 29 11.30 7.70 3.42
N GLN A 30 11.81 8.53 4.31
CA GLN A 30 12.38 8.00 5.55
C GLN A 30 11.36 7.21 6.35
N VAL A 31 10.14 7.71 6.45
CA VAL A 31 9.09 6.98 7.16
C VAL A 31 8.77 5.67 6.44
N ILE A 32 8.69 5.71 5.13
CA ILE A 32 8.40 4.49 4.37
C ILE A 32 9.48 3.46 4.57
N GLU A 33 10.72 3.87 4.39
CA GLU A 33 11.84 2.94 4.43
C GLU A 33 12.07 2.37 5.83
N GLU A 34 11.96 3.20 6.84
CA GLU A 34 12.32 2.79 8.19
C GLU A 34 11.18 2.20 8.99
N LYS A 35 9.94 2.58 8.67
CA LYS A 35 8.81 2.18 9.50
C LYS A 35 7.71 1.45 8.74
N LEU A 36 7.24 2.02 7.66
CA LEU A 36 6.08 1.46 6.98
C LEU A 36 6.40 0.20 6.20
N TYR A 37 7.47 0.23 5.42
CA TYR A 37 7.81 -0.92 4.60
C TYR A 37 8.17 -2.15 5.44
N PRO A 38 9.00 -2.05 6.48
CA PRO A 38 9.27 -3.22 7.31
C PRO A 38 8.01 -3.80 7.96
N GLU A 39 7.11 -2.93 8.38
CA GLU A 39 5.86 -3.42 8.97
C GLU A 39 4.98 -4.08 7.93
N LEU A 40 4.92 -3.51 6.73
CA LEU A 40 4.16 -4.10 5.66
C LEU A 40 4.72 -5.46 5.27
N GLU A 41 6.03 -5.59 5.23
CA GLU A 41 6.66 -6.87 4.96
C GLU A 41 6.23 -7.93 5.97
N LYS A 42 6.24 -7.58 7.23
CA LYS A 42 5.85 -8.52 8.26
C LYS A 42 4.41 -8.98 8.13
N ARG A 43 3.53 -8.02 7.85
CA ARG A 43 2.12 -8.35 7.70
C ARG A 43 1.89 -9.20 6.46
N LEU A 44 2.59 -8.87 5.37
CA LEU A 44 2.43 -9.61 4.14
C LEU A 44 2.93 -11.02 4.27
N GLU A 45 4.02 -11.24 4.99
CA GLU A 45 4.54 -12.58 5.19
C GLU A 45 3.54 -13.50 5.86
N ARG A 46 2.74 -12.96 6.76
CA ARG A 46 1.71 -13.76 7.41
C ARG A 46 0.58 -14.12 6.46
N ALA A 47 0.23 -13.19 5.58
CA ALA A 47 -0.88 -13.40 4.66
C ALA A 47 -0.45 -14.14 3.40
N SER A 48 0.78 -13.93 2.97
CA SER A 48 1.30 -14.54 1.75
C SER A 48 2.80 -14.71 1.89
N PRO A 49 3.26 -15.88 2.32
CA PRO A 49 4.69 -16.09 2.57
C PRO A 49 5.59 -15.85 1.38
N ASP A 50 5.09 -16.04 0.17
CA ASP A 50 5.89 -15.80 -1.02
C ASP A 50 5.84 -14.35 -1.48
N LYS A 51 5.12 -13.49 -0.75
CA LYS A 51 5.00 -12.07 -1.04
C LYS A 51 4.42 -11.75 -2.41
N SER A 52 3.64 -12.67 -2.95
CA SER A 52 2.94 -12.44 -4.21
C SER A 52 1.77 -11.51 -4.02
N ILE A 53 1.67 -10.51 -4.88
CA ILE A 53 0.59 -9.54 -4.82
C ILE A 53 0.09 -9.25 -6.23
N ILE A 54 -1.02 -8.53 -6.33
CA ILE A 54 -1.53 -8.04 -7.61
C ILE A 54 -1.06 -6.62 -7.85
N LYS A 55 -1.09 -5.81 -6.81
CA LYS A 55 -0.68 -4.41 -6.92
C LYS A 55 -0.27 -3.88 -5.57
N GLN A 56 0.50 -2.81 -5.60
CA GLN A 56 0.88 -2.09 -4.39
C GLN A 56 0.60 -0.62 -4.58
N GLY A 57 0.35 0.08 -3.49
CA GLY A 57 -0.04 1.46 -3.58
C GLY A 57 0.38 2.27 -2.37
N ILE A 58 0.22 3.57 -2.52
CA ILE A 58 0.55 4.52 -1.46
C ILE A 58 -0.65 5.42 -1.23
N LYS A 59 -0.87 5.78 0.01
CA LYS A 59 -1.98 6.60 0.42
C LYS A 59 -1.44 7.80 1.20
N VAL A 60 -1.96 8.98 0.90
CA VAL A 60 -1.55 10.20 1.59
C VAL A 60 -2.81 10.99 1.96
N LYS A 61 -2.86 11.45 3.19
CA LYS A 61 -3.86 12.41 3.61
C LYS A 61 -3.14 13.72 3.89
N PHE A 62 -3.58 14.78 3.24
CA PHE A 62 -2.97 16.09 3.40
C PHE A 62 -3.53 16.82 4.63
N ALA A 63 -2.91 17.92 4.97
CA ALA A 63 -3.31 18.67 6.15
C ALA A 63 -4.75 19.17 6.10
N ASP A 64 -5.28 19.34 4.89
CA ASP A 64 -6.68 19.74 4.72
C ASP A 64 -7.64 18.55 4.73
N PHE A 65 -7.13 17.36 5.12
CA PHE A 65 -7.89 16.11 5.23
C PHE A 65 -8.31 15.50 3.90
N GLN A 66 -7.79 16.00 2.80
CA GLN A 66 -8.02 15.34 1.52
C GLN A 66 -7.16 14.09 1.41
N LEU A 67 -7.79 13.01 1.01
CA LEU A 67 -7.12 11.72 0.88
C LEU A 67 -6.89 11.40 -0.58
N THR A 68 -5.71 10.91 -0.91
CA THR A 68 -5.42 10.50 -2.27
C THR A 68 -4.63 9.18 -2.23
N THR A 69 -4.83 8.37 -3.26
CA THR A 69 -4.19 7.06 -3.35
C THR A 69 -3.72 6.83 -4.78
N ILE A 70 -2.56 6.23 -4.94
CA ILE A 70 -2.05 5.81 -6.24
C ILE A 70 -1.61 4.36 -6.11
N GLU A 71 -1.94 3.55 -7.12
CA GLU A 71 -1.58 2.13 -7.13
C GLU A 71 -0.93 1.75 -8.45
N HIS A 72 0.02 0.82 -8.38
CA HIS A 72 0.61 0.21 -9.57
C HIS A 72 0.40 -1.28 -9.52
N ILE A 73 0.14 -1.88 -10.68
CA ILE A 73 0.12 -3.33 -10.79
C ILE A 73 1.55 -3.83 -10.63
N HIS A 74 1.74 -4.77 -9.73
CA HIS A 74 3.07 -5.26 -9.41
C HIS A 74 2.95 -6.69 -8.87
N PRO A 75 3.75 -7.62 -9.37
CA PRO A 75 3.58 -9.03 -8.97
C PRO A 75 4.13 -9.36 -7.59
N GLN A 76 5.01 -8.54 -7.06
CA GLN A 76 5.62 -8.79 -5.75
C GLN A 76 5.87 -7.47 -5.05
N LEU A 77 5.94 -7.53 -3.71
CA LEU A 77 6.24 -6.35 -2.93
C LEU A 77 7.65 -5.85 -3.26
N GLU A 78 7.76 -4.59 -3.59
CA GLU A 78 9.05 -4.03 -3.97
C GLU A 78 9.19 -2.60 -3.47
N LEU A 79 10.25 -2.36 -2.70
CA LEU A 79 10.48 -1.06 -2.10
C LEU A 79 10.74 0.02 -3.16
N GLU A 80 11.48 -0.32 -4.21
CA GLU A 80 11.84 0.67 -5.22
C GLU A 80 10.64 1.25 -5.95
N ASP A 81 9.60 0.46 -6.14
CA ASP A 81 8.40 0.97 -6.80
C ASP A 81 7.70 2.01 -5.95
N PHE A 82 7.83 1.92 -4.64
CA PHE A 82 7.23 2.93 -3.76
C PHE A 82 7.89 4.29 -3.93
N LYS A 83 9.14 4.35 -4.39
CA LYS A 83 9.75 5.63 -4.71
C LYS A 83 9.02 6.33 -5.84
N ILE A 84 8.65 5.56 -6.86
CA ILE A 84 7.92 6.10 -8.00
C ILE A 84 6.54 6.54 -7.55
N LEU A 85 5.87 5.70 -6.77
CA LEU A 85 4.54 6.03 -6.26
C LEU A 85 4.57 7.30 -5.40
N LEU A 86 5.56 7.40 -4.53
CA LEU A 86 5.68 8.57 -3.68
C LEU A 86 5.91 9.83 -4.50
N ARG A 87 6.81 9.75 -5.48
CA ARG A 87 7.07 10.90 -6.35
C ARG A 87 5.80 11.34 -7.05
N ASP A 88 5.03 10.38 -7.56
CA ASP A 88 3.82 10.70 -8.29
C ASP A 88 2.74 11.28 -7.39
N ILE A 89 2.58 10.72 -6.19
CA ILE A 89 1.52 11.21 -5.32
C ILE A 89 1.84 12.61 -4.78
N LEU A 90 3.12 12.91 -4.60
CA LEU A 90 3.51 14.23 -4.13
C LEU A 90 3.27 15.33 -5.17
N LYS A 91 3.10 14.96 -6.44
CA LYS A 91 2.69 15.93 -7.45
C LYS A 91 1.32 16.52 -7.15
N ARG A 92 0.52 15.81 -6.37
CA ARG A 92 -0.81 16.28 -5.97
C ARG A 92 -0.79 17.14 -4.72
N GLN A 93 0.41 17.37 -4.17
CA GLN A 93 0.54 18.03 -2.87
C GLN A 93 0.09 19.49 -2.88
N ASN A 94 0.40 20.21 -3.94
CA ASN A 94 -0.01 21.62 -4.07
C ASN A 94 0.34 22.47 -2.86
N GLY A 95 1.55 22.30 -2.33
CA GLY A 95 2.00 23.07 -1.19
C GLY A 95 1.43 22.66 0.15
N ARG A 96 0.59 21.62 0.19
CA ARG A 96 0.00 21.17 1.44
C ARG A 96 0.98 20.27 2.19
N GLU A 97 0.87 20.27 3.50
CA GLU A 97 1.63 19.34 4.31
C GLU A 97 0.92 17.98 4.35
N ILE A 98 1.65 16.98 4.76
CA ILE A 98 1.14 15.60 4.81
C ILE A 98 0.86 15.22 6.24
N ARG A 99 -0.36 14.78 6.50
CA ARG A 99 -0.81 14.39 7.81
C ARG A 99 -0.72 12.89 8.05
N LEU A 100 -0.93 12.10 6.99
CA LEU A 100 -0.94 10.65 7.10
C LEU A 100 -0.29 10.05 5.87
N LEU A 101 0.48 8.99 6.07
CA LEU A 101 1.14 8.28 4.99
C LEU A 101 0.91 6.80 5.20
N GLY A 102 0.52 6.08 4.14
CA GLY A 102 0.26 4.66 4.24
C GLY A 102 0.71 3.91 3.01
N LEU A 103 0.96 2.63 3.20
CA LEU A 103 1.28 1.71 2.11
C LEU A 103 0.26 0.60 2.12
N ASN A 104 -0.09 0.07 0.95
CA ASN A 104 -1.01 -1.04 0.88
C ASN A 104 -0.67 -1.94 -0.30
N VAL A 105 -1.11 -3.18 -0.21
CA VAL A 105 -0.97 -4.15 -1.29
C VAL A 105 -2.26 -4.95 -1.39
N MET A 106 -2.57 -5.43 -2.59
CA MET A 106 -3.68 -6.32 -2.81
C MET A 106 -3.14 -7.70 -3.12
N LEU A 107 -3.62 -8.69 -2.40
CA LEU A 107 -3.13 -10.06 -2.52
C LEU A 107 -3.79 -10.79 -3.67
N LYS A 108 -3.09 -11.79 -4.21
CA LYS A 108 -3.67 -12.65 -5.22
C LYS A 108 -4.79 -13.48 -4.63
N PRO A 109 -5.84 -13.74 -5.38
CA PRO A 109 -6.92 -14.60 -4.91
C PRO A 109 -6.52 -16.06 -5.00
N GLU A 110 -5.85 -16.52 -3.95
CA GLU A 110 -5.35 -17.87 -3.93
C GLU A 110 -6.40 -18.93 -3.98
N ASP A 111 -7.52 -18.68 -3.37
CA ASP A 111 -8.58 -19.65 -3.30
C ASP A 111 -9.08 -20.06 -4.64
N GLN A 112 -9.06 -19.14 -5.57
CA GLN A 112 -9.50 -19.43 -6.90
C GLN A 112 -8.67 -20.51 -7.55
N ALA A 113 -7.36 -20.42 -7.40
CA ALA A 113 -6.46 -21.43 -7.98
C ALA A 113 -6.70 -22.79 -7.36
N ARG A 114 -6.93 -22.83 -6.07
CA ARG A 114 -7.16 -24.10 -5.42
C ARG A 114 -8.45 -24.73 -5.85
N GLN A 115 -9.48 -23.94 -6.03
CA GLN A 115 -10.74 -24.48 -6.50
C GLN A 115 -10.62 -25.10 -7.87
N LEU A 116 -9.88 -24.45 -8.71
CA LEU A 116 -9.69 -24.99 -10.05
C LEU A 116 -8.98 -26.30 -10.04
N SER A 117 -8.11 -26.54 -9.09
CA SER A 117 -7.36 -27.76 -9.06
C SER A 117 -8.21 -28.96 -8.66
N PHE A 118 -9.39 -28.73 -8.12
CA PHE A 118 -10.26 -29.84 -7.76
C PHE A 118 -11.09 -30.33 -8.90
N PHE A 119 -11.12 -29.63 -9.96
CA PHE A 119 -11.96 -30.01 -11.06
C PHE A 119 -11.15 -30.35 -12.27
#